data_97f0e9cc99d6777fac4c712f354c65a6
#
_entry.id   97f0e9cc99d6777fac4c712f354c65a6
#
_cell.length_a   1.000
_cell.length_b   1.000
_cell.length_c   1.000
_cell.angle_alpha   90.00
_cell.angle_beta   90.00
_cell.angle_gamma   90.00
#
_symmetry.space_group_name_H-M   'P 1'
#
loop_
_entity.id
_entity.type
_entity.pdbx_description
1 polymer ?
#
loop_
_entity_poly.entity_id
_entity_poly.type
_entity_poly.pdbx_seq_one_letter_code
_entity_poly.pdbx_strand_id
1 'polypeptide(L)'
;WTWTLPSESSLGDYTVRVAMPGIDRPEGNDLTTRGRTEADWLKQVNGSFLVAAYRRPDFRVDTTLTTAQPVAGTRLSGQIDAAYLFGANLARRPVRWSITRQPDNTIPEPILDRFSGDQYAFGYFAESRIGAERIAGADATLDATGSLDVSADTAPNVDVAYRYTLEGD
;
A
#
# COMPACT_ATOMS: atom_id res chain seq x y z
N TRP A 1 -33.51 -11.43 11.92
CA TRP A 1 -33.68 -10.46 10.82
C TRP A 1 -32.63 -10.70 9.76
N THR A 2 -33.02 -10.77 8.51
CA THR A 2 -32.12 -11.03 7.37
C THR A 2 -32.38 -9.94 6.33
N TRP A 3 -31.31 -9.41 5.75
CA TRP A 3 -31.39 -8.46 4.65
C TRP A 3 -30.50 -8.94 3.52
N THR A 4 -30.99 -8.89 2.30
CA THR A 4 -30.25 -9.28 1.10
C THR A 4 -29.77 -8.05 0.36
N LEU A 5 -28.49 -7.99 0.11
CA LEU A 5 -27.90 -6.90 -0.66
C LEU A 5 -28.40 -6.98 -2.13
N PRO A 6 -28.92 -5.89 -2.71
CA PRO A 6 -29.26 -5.86 -4.13
C PRO A 6 -28.03 -6.13 -5.01
N SER A 7 -28.23 -6.80 -6.15
CA SER A 7 -27.13 -7.13 -7.09
C SER A 7 -26.45 -5.89 -7.69
N GLU A 8 -27.18 -4.80 -7.78
CA GLU A 8 -26.72 -3.50 -8.32
C GLU A 8 -26.05 -2.61 -7.26
N SER A 9 -25.79 -3.13 -6.06
CA SER A 9 -25.19 -2.34 -4.99
C SER A 9 -23.78 -1.91 -5.34
N SER A 10 -23.44 -0.66 -5.03
CA SER A 10 -22.09 -0.13 -5.22
C SER A 10 -21.07 -0.91 -4.42
N LEU A 11 -19.85 -1.03 -4.95
CA LEU A 11 -18.73 -1.57 -4.18
C LEU A 11 -18.27 -0.55 -3.13
N GLY A 12 -17.81 -1.02 -1.97
CA GLY A 12 -17.29 -0.18 -0.91
C GLY A 12 -17.72 -0.60 0.48
N ASP A 13 -17.40 0.23 1.47
CA ASP A 13 -17.73 -0.02 2.87
C ASP A 13 -19.19 0.38 3.15
N TYR A 14 -19.91 -0.54 3.75
CA TYR A 14 -21.27 -0.34 4.21
C TYR A 14 -21.33 -0.37 5.74
N THR A 15 -22.13 0.54 6.28
CA THR A 15 -22.41 0.57 7.72
C THR A 15 -23.86 0.20 7.97
N VAL A 16 -24.09 -0.83 8.75
CA VAL A 16 -25.42 -1.19 9.27
C VAL A 16 -25.56 -0.58 10.65
N ARG A 17 -26.62 0.15 10.84
CA ARG A 17 -26.99 0.75 12.12
C ARG A 17 -28.34 0.21 12.57
N VAL A 18 -28.36 -0.38 13.73
CA VAL A 18 -29.60 -0.80 14.40
C VAL A 18 -29.82 0.13 15.58
N ALA A 19 -30.96 0.82 15.58
CA ALA A 19 -31.34 1.74 16.67
C ALA A 19 -32.69 1.34 17.23
N MET A 20 -32.92 1.60 18.52
CA MET A 20 -34.24 1.42 19.12
C MET A 20 -35.20 2.53 18.60
N PRO A 21 -36.52 2.24 18.50
CA PRO A 21 -37.52 3.24 18.12
C PRO A 21 -37.48 4.48 19.02
N GLY A 22 -37.66 5.65 18.43
CA GLY A 22 -37.65 6.92 19.15
C GLY A 22 -36.30 7.63 19.22
N ILE A 23 -35.28 7.07 18.55
CA ILE A 23 -34.03 7.79 18.32
C ILE A 23 -34.09 8.37 16.91
N ASP A 24 -34.46 9.64 16.84
CA ASP A 24 -34.54 10.36 15.58
C ASP A 24 -33.13 10.48 14.94
N ARG A 25 -33.08 10.17 13.67
CA ARG A 25 -31.92 10.44 12.83
C ARG A 25 -31.81 11.95 12.68
N PRO A 26 -30.71 12.60 13.05
CA PRO A 26 -30.52 13.97 12.65
C PRO A 26 -30.43 14.02 11.12
N GLU A 27 -31.44 14.57 10.48
CA GLU A 27 -31.39 14.89 9.06
C GLU A 27 -30.42 16.06 8.90
N GLY A 28 -29.31 15.80 8.24
CA GLY A 28 -28.31 16.81 7.93
C GLY A 28 -26.96 16.56 8.60
N ASN A 29 -25.97 17.21 8.02
CA ASN A 29 -24.54 17.16 8.40
C ASN A 29 -24.27 17.97 9.70
N ASP A 30 -25.25 18.09 10.59
CA ASP A 30 -25.09 18.84 11.84
C ASP A 30 -24.33 17.99 12.85
N LEU A 31 -23.03 18.20 12.89
CA LEU A 31 -22.08 17.61 13.87
C LEU A 31 -22.20 18.27 15.25
N THR A 32 -23.22 19.11 15.48
CA THR A 32 -23.41 19.68 16.82
C THR A 32 -23.99 18.63 17.74
N THR A 33 -23.14 18.11 18.60
CA THR A 33 -23.41 17.14 19.67
C THR A 33 -24.35 17.69 20.78
N ARG A 34 -25.09 18.74 20.52
CA ARG A 34 -26.02 19.34 21.49
C ARG A 34 -27.32 18.52 21.52
N GLY A 35 -27.43 17.70 22.57
CA GLY A 35 -28.70 17.01 22.91
C GLY A 35 -28.62 15.48 22.94
N ARG A 36 -27.49 14.84 22.64
CA ARG A 36 -27.32 13.40 22.83
C ARG A 36 -26.87 13.11 24.24
N THR A 37 -27.65 12.36 24.98
CA THR A 37 -27.23 11.82 26.26
C THR A 37 -26.37 10.58 26.08
N GLU A 38 -25.52 10.27 27.04
CA GLU A 38 -24.72 9.02 27.05
C GLU A 38 -25.60 7.76 26.85
N ALA A 39 -26.85 7.82 27.34
CA ALA A 39 -27.85 6.79 27.17
C ALA A 39 -28.27 6.55 25.70
N ASP A 40 -28.14 7.53 24.81
CA ASP A 40 -28.56 7.39 23.41
C ASP A 40 -27.54 6.58 22.59
N TRP A 41 -26.27 6.59 23.00
CA TRP A 41 -25.24 5.74 22.41
C TRP A 41 -25.44 4.26 22.73
N LEU A 42 -25.96 3.95 23.90
CA LEU A 42 -26.24 2.60 24.35
C LEU A 42 -27.44 1.96 23.66
N LYS A 43 -28.26 2.75 22.98
CA LYS A 43 -29.48 2.29 22.27
C LYS A 43 -29.26 1.99 20.79
N GLN A 44 -28.01 2.01 20.32
CA GLN A 44 -27.68 1.72 18.94
C GLN A 44 -26.48 0.76 18.83
N VAL A 45 -26.54 -0.13 17.87
CA VAL A 45 -25.43 -1.02 17.50
C VAL A 45 -25.07 -0.73 16.06
N ASN A 46 -23.77 -0.56 15.80
CA ASN A 46 -23.23 -0.33 14.47
C ASN A 46 -22.37 -1.54 14.07
N GLY A 47 -22.50 -1.97 12.83
CA GLY A 47 -21.63 -2.95 12.21
C GLY A 47 -21.19 -2.45 10.84
N SER A 48 -20.02 -2.84 10.38
CA SER A 48 -19.56 -2.54 9.03
C SER A 48 -19.23 -3.82 8.29
N PHE A 49 -19.38 -3.79 6.98
CA PHE A 49 -18.96 -4.85 6.08
C PHE A 49 -18.53 -4.24 4.74
N LEU A 50 -17.58 -4.91 4.08
CA LEU A 50 -17.08 -4.51 2.78
C LEU A 50 -17.81 -5.29 1.67
N VAL A 51 -18.33 -4.58 0.68
CA VAL A 51 -18.82 -5.15 -0.58
C VAL A 51 -17.74 -4.98 -1.63
N ALA A 52 -17.12 -6.09 -2.02
CA ALA A 52 -16.06 -6.09 -3.01
C ALA A 52 -16.38 -7.08 -4.14
N ALA A 53 -16.04 -6.71 -5.37
CA ALA A 53 -16.05 -7.64 -6.48
C ALA A 53 -14.79 -8.51 -6.38
N TYR A 54 -14.97 -9.81 -6.23
CA TYR A 54 -13.86 -10.75 -6.31
C TYR A 54 -13.74 -11.28 -7.74
N ARG A 55 -12.64 -10.90 -8.42
CA ARG A 55 -12.22 -11.55 -9.65
C ARG A 55 -11.05 -12.46 -9.31
N ARG A 56 -11.17 -13.73 -9.65
CA ARG A 56 -10.07 -14.67 -9.49
C ARG A 56 -8.90 -14.20 -10.36
N PRO A 57 -7.72 -13.98 -9.79
CA PRO A 57 -6.56 -13.63 -10.60
C PRO A 57 -6.20 -14.80 -11.54
N ASP A 58 -5.83 -14.49 -12.76
CA ASP A 58 -5.41 -15.48 -13.76
C ASP A 58 -3.89 -15.57 -13.85
N PHE A 59 -3.17 -14.56 -13.34
CA PHE A 59 -1.72 -14.46 -13.40
C PHE A 59 -1.17 -13.83 -12.11
N ARG A 60 0.13 -13.94 -11.94
CA ARG A 60 0.90 -13.26 -10.90
C ARG A 60 2.05 -12.49 -11.54
N VAL A 61 2.47 -11.43 -10.87
CA VAL A 61 3.66 -10.64 -11.18
C VAL A 61 4.55 -10.64 -9.95
N ASP A 62 5.77 -11.11 -10.10
CA ASP A 62 6.79 -11.13 -9.06
C ASP A 62 7.83 -10.05 -9.39
N THR A 63 8.21 -9.23 -8.42
CA THR A 63 9.22 -8.19 -8.58
C THR A 63 10.37 -8.41 -7.61
N THR A 64 11.59 -8.29 -8.08
CA THR A 64 12.78 -8.49 -7.26
C THR A 64 13.80 -7.38 -7.53
N LEU A 65 14.27 -6.69 -6.50
CA LEU A 65 15.44 -5.84 -6.59
C LEU A 65 16.67 -6.73 -6.40
N THR A 66 17.53 -6.79 -7.42
CA THR A 66 18.74 -7.63 -7.41
C THR A 66 19.91 -6.94 -6.71
N THR A 67 19.84 -5.62 -6.52
CA THR A 67 20.83 -4.86 -5.75
C THR A 67 20.53 -5.00 -4.26
N ALA A 68 21.30 -5.87 -3.57
CA ALA A 68 21.06 -6.22 -2.17
C ALA A 68 21.32 -5.05 -1.20
N GLN A 69 22.29 -4.21 -1.48
CA GLN A 69 22.67 -3.06 -0.64
C GLN A 69 22.93 -1.86 -1.52
N PRO A 70 21.87 -1.10 -1.86
CA PRO A 70 22.02 0.09 -2.69
C PRO A 70 22.80 1.18 -1.94
N VAL A 71 23.85 1.68 -2.58
CA VAL A 71 24.62 2.83 -2.11
C VAL A 71 24.23 4.05 -2.93
N ALA A 72 24.16 5.21 -2.28
CA ALA A 72 23.85 6.47 -2.95
C ALA A 72 24.78 6.71 -4.16
N GLY A 73 24.22 7.12 -5.28
CA GLY A 73 24.95 7.32 -6.54
C GLY A 73 25.23 6.04 -7.34
N THR A 74 24.73 4.88 -6.92
CA THR A 74 24.87 3.63 -7.68
C THR A 74 23.61 3.28 -8.44
N ARG A 75 23.70 2.36 -9.38
CA ARG A 75 22.57 1.84 -10.13
C ARG A 75 21.84 0.75 -9.34
N LEU A 76 20.53 0.92 -9.21
CA LEU A 76 19.62 -0.14 -8.81
C LEU A 76 19.30 -1.00 -10.02
N SER A 77 19.30 -2.31 -9.83
CA SER A 77 18.82 -3.28 -10.82
C SER A 77 17.74 -4.14 -10.21
N GLY A 78 16.77 -4.51 -11.01
CA GLY A 78 15.67 -5.36 -10.61
C GLY A 78 15.13 -6.15 -11.79
N GLN A 79 14.30 -7.12 -11.49
CA GLN A 79 13.63 -8.00 -12.43
C GLN A 79 12.16 -8.10 -12.11
N ILE A 80 11.36 -8.18 -13.15
CA ILE A 80 9.91 -8.41 -13.10
C ILE A 80 9.65 -9.71 -13.83
N ASP A 81 9.01 -10.66 -13.17
CA ASP A 81 8.63 -11.95 -13.76
C ASP A 81 7.11 -12.11 -13.67
N ALA A 82 6.48 -12.47 -14.79
CA ALA A 82 5.05 -12.67 -14.83
C ALA A 82 4.69 -14.03 -15.45
N ALA A 83 3.77 -14.70 -14.77
CA ALA A 83 3.31 -16.02 -15.19
C ALA A 83 1.82 -16.20 -14.91
N TYR A 84 1.15 -17.01 -15.71
CA TYR A 84 -0.18 -17.51 -15.37
C TYR A 84 -0.13 -18.40 -14.15
N LEU A 85 -1.21 -18.43 -13.35
CA LEU A 85 -1.27 -19.27 -12.14
C LEU A 85 -1.16 -20.78 -12.42
N PHE A 86 -1.41 -21.21 -13.65
CA PHE A 86 -1.18 -22.59 -14.10
C PHE A 86 0.25 -22.86 -14.59
N GLY A 87 1.18 -21.88 -14.44
CA GLY A 87 2.61 -22.05 -14.64
C GLY A 87 3.15 -21.64 -16.02
N ALA A 88 2.31 -21.27 -17.00
CA ALA A 88 2.80 -20.76 -18.26
C ALA A 88 3.30 -19.30 -18.14
N ASN A 89 4.39 -18.95 -18.83
CA ASN A 89 4.95 -17.60 -18.82
C ASN A 89 4.05 -16.60 -19.55
N LEU A 90 3.98 -15.38 -19.05
CA LEU A 90 3.27 -14.25 -19.67
C LEU A 90 4.15 -13.57 -20.73
N ALA A 91 4.58 -14.32 -21.75
CA ALA A 91 5.48 -13.82 -22.77
C ALA A 91 4.87 -12.66 -23.59
N ARG A 92 5.68 -11.65 -23.88
CA ARG A 92 5.37 -10.51 -24.76
C ARG A 92 4.10 -9.74 -24.37
N ARG A 93 3.75 -9.71 -23.08
CA ARG A 93 2.65 -8.90 -22.57
C ARG A 93 3.15 -7.51 -22.13
N PRO A 94 2.32 -6.49 -22.31
CA PRO A 94 2.64 -5.18 -21.78
C PRO A 94 2.68 -5.24 -20.25
N VAL A 95 3.60 -4.50 -19.66
CA VAL A 95 3.75 -4.32 -18.23
C VAL A 95 4.08 -2.86 -17.96
N ARG A 96 3.46 -2.29 -16.95
CA ARG A 96 3.85 -0.99 -16.41
C ARG A 96 4.67 -1.23 -15.15
N TRP A 97 5.77 -0.53 -15.02
CA TRP A 97 6.60 -0.66 -13.84
C TRP A 97 7.00 0.70 -13.26
N SER A 98 7.31 0.70 -11.98
CA SER A 98 7.88 1.86 -11.31
C SER A 98 8.82 1.48 -10.19
N ILE A 99 9.84 2.32 -9.99
CA ILE A 99 10.67 2.30 -8.79
C ILE A 99 10.36 3.57 -8.01
N THR A 100 9.95 3.38 -6.76
CA THR A 100 9.69 4.46 -5.82
C THR A 100 10.74 4.42 -4.70
N ARG A 101 11.01 5.58 -4.11
CA ARG A 101 11.79 5.69 -2.87
C ARG A 101 10.96 6.39 -1.81
N GLN A 102 11.17 6.00 -0.57
CA GLN A 102 10.64 6.70 0.59
C GLN A 102 11.70 6.72 1.69
N PRO A 103 11.75 7.77 2.55
CA PRO A 103 12.65 7.80 3.69
C PRO A 103 12.46 6.56 4.55
N ASP A 104 13.56 6.00 5.04
CA ASP A 104 13.57 4.83 5.91
C ASP A 104 14.31 5.14 7.21
N ASN A 105 13.58 5.21 8.30
CA ASN A 105 14.08 5.45 9.64
C ASN A 105 14.42 4.17 10.38
N THR A 106 14.30 3.03 9.72
CA THR A 106 14.57 1.75 10.35
C THR A 106 16.06 1.65 10.65
N ILE A 107 16.39 1.53 11.92
CA ILE A 107 17.77 1.30 12.34
C ILE A 107 18.14 -0.16 11.99
N PRO A 108 19.23 -0.40 11.26
CA PRO A 108 19.65 -1.74 10.92
C PRO A 108 19.89 -2.60 12.18
N GLU A 109 19.35 -3.81 12.17
CA GLU A 109 19.43 -4.75 13.30
C GLU A 109 20.86 -4.96 13.85
N PRO A 110 21.93 -5.08 13.03
CA PRO A 110 23.31 -5.17 13.52
C PRO A 110 23.77 -3.95 14.34
N ILE A 111 23.20 -2.78 14.09
CA ILE A 111 23.48 -1.57 14.88
C ILE A 111 22.77 -1.63 16.21
N LEU A 112 21.50 -2.03 16.21
CA LEU A 112 20.70 -2.20 17.43
C LEU A 112 21.32 -3.26 18.35
N ASP A 113 21.78 -4.38 17.79
CA ASP A 113 22.39 -5.45 18.57
C ASP A 113 23.70 -5.03 19.22
N ARG A 114 24.52 -4.28 18.47
CA ARG A 114 25.84 -3.85 18.94
C ARG A 114 25.78 -2.73 19.97
N PHE A 115 24.74 -1.92 19.92
CA PHE A 115 24.60 -0.68 20.68
C PHE A 115 23.22 -0.59 21.36
N SER A 116 22.77 -1.68 21.96
CA SER A 116 21.43 -1.85 22.52
C SER A 116 21.04 -0.86 23.64
N GLY A 117 22.01 -0.14 24.19
CA GLY A 117 21.77 0.87 25.25
C GLY A 117 21.70 2.31 24.74
N ASP A 118 21.97 2.54 23.46
CA ASP A 118 22.08 3.89 22.91
C ASP A 118 20.81 4.28 22.16
N GLN A 119 20.42 5.55 22.27
CA GLN A 119 19.31 6.11 21.50
C GLN A 119 19.87 6.73 20.21
N TYR A 120 19.54 6.12 19.07
CA TYR A 120 19.89 6.65 17.75
C TYR A 120 18.67 7.30 17.11
N ALA A 121 18.87 8.50 16.57
CA ALA A 121 17.92 9.15 15.68
C ALA A 121 18.54 9.29 14.29
N PHE A 122 18.19 8.39 13.38
CA PHE A 122 18.58 8.50 11.98
C PHE A 122 17.58 9.37 11.26
N GLY A 123 17.98 10.59 10.91
CA GLY A 123 17.21 11.47 10.05
C GLY A 123 15.86 11.94 10.59
N TYR A 124 15.54 11.73 11.85
CA TYR A 124 14.23 11.88 12.47
C TYR A 124 13.52 13.23 12.21
N PHE A 125 14.27 14.32 12.07
CA PHE A 125 13.69 15.65 11.91
C PHE A 125 13.48 16.08 10.46
N ALA A 126 14.15 15.46 9.49
CA ALA A 126 14.03 15.80 8.08
C ALA A 126 12.87 15.10 7.38
N GLU A 127 12.40 14.01 7.91
CA GLU A 127 11.60 13.00 7.23
C GLU A 127 10.11 13.26 7.22
N SER A 128 9.58 13.95 8.20
CA SER A 128 8.13 14.21 8.31
C SER A 128 7.54 14.98 7.11
N ARG A 129 8.39 15.48 6.20
CA ARG A 129 7.99 16.28 5.05
C ARG A 129 8.33 15.67 3.70
N ILE A 130 9.08 14.56 3.68
CA ILE A 130 9.48 13.88 2.45
C ILE A 130 8.55 12.69 2.25
N GLY A 131 7.66 12.78 1.27
CA GLY A 131 6.78 11.68 0.87
C GLY A 131 7.49 10.65 0.00
N ALA A 132 6.77 9.61 -0.40
CA ALA A 132 7.23 8.69 -1.42
C ALA A 132 7.41 9.41 -2.76
N GLU A 133 8.51 9.13 -3.47
CA GLU A 133 8.85 9.71 -4.75
C GLU A 133 9.13 8.61 -5.77
N ARG A 134 8.55 8.74 -6.96
CA ARG A 134 8.87 7.87 -8.10
C ARG A 134 10.17 8.34 -8.75
N ILE A 135 11.19 7.47 -8.78
CA ILE A 135 12.49 7.79 -9.36
C ILE A 135 12.65 7.27 -10.79
N ALA A 136 11.94 6.19 -11.14
CA ALA A 136 11.93 5.64 -12.49
C ALA A 136 10.63 4.89 -12.76
N GLY A 137 10.34 4.62 -14.03
CA GLY A 137 9.24 3.76 -14.46
C GLY A 137 8.83 4.05 -15.89
N ALA A 138 8.28 3.03 -16.52
CA ALA A 138 7.83 3.07 -17.91
C ALA A 138 6.76 2.01 -18.17
N ASP A 139 6.10 2.15 -19.32
CA ASP A 139 5.40 1.05 -19.97
C ASP A 139 6.42 0.27 -20.81
N ALA A 140 6.43 -1.04 -20.69
CA ALA A 140 7.37 -1.93 -21.35
C ALA A 140 6.67 -3.22 -21.80
N THR A 141 7.42 -4.12 -22.41
CA THR A 141 6.92 -5.42 -22.83
C THR A 141 7.82 -6.51 -22.26
N LEU A 142 7.23 -7.50 -21.64
CA LEU A 142 7.93 -8.69 -21.16
C LEU A 142 8.58 -9.43 -22.34
N ASP A 143 9.70 -10.07 -22.10
CA ASP A 143 10.39 -10.89 -23.09
C ASP A 143 9.67 -12.23 -23.41
N ALA A 144 10.32 -13.12 -24.13
CA ALA A 144 9.76 -14.42 -24.50
C ALA A 144 9.59 -15.37 -23.29
N THR A 145 10.29 -15.10 -22.20
CA THR A 145 10.21 -15.87 -20.95
C THR A 145 9.26 -15.28 -19.93
N GLY A 146 8.65 -14.12 -20.23
CA GLY A 146 7.76 -13.42 -19.30
C GLY A 146 8.50 -12.55 -18.30
N SER A 147 9.75 -12.17 -18.60
CA SER A 147 10.62 -11.41 -17.72
C SER A 147 10.94 -10.03 -18.31
N LEU A 148 11.30 -9.09 -17.44
CA LEU A 148 11.80 -7.77 -17.80
C LEU A 148 12.85 -7.31 -16.79
N ASP A 149 14.05 -6.99 -17.28
CA ASP A 149 15.08 -6.35 -16.47
C ASP A 149 14.85 -4.84 -16.44
N VAL A 150 14.92 -4.26 -15.24
CA VAL A 150 14.73 -2.83 -15.01
C VAL A 150 15.88 -2.25 -14.21
N SER A 151 16.15 -0.97 -14.41
CA SER A 151 17.18 -0.29 -13.61
C SER A 151 16.88 1.19 -13.45
N ALA A 152 17.42 1.78 -12.38
CA ALA A 152 17.38 3.21 -12.11
C ALA A 152 18.67 3.65 -11.42
N ASP A 153 19.11 4.87 -11.67
CA ASP A 153 20.23 5.44 -10.95
C ASP A 153 19.73 6.11 -9.66
N THR A 154 20.43 5.90 -8.56
CA THR A 154 20.11 6.55 -7.29
C THR A 154 20.80 7.91 -7.20
N ALA A 155 20.21 8.85 -6.47
CA ALA A 155 20.82 10.15 -6.22
C ALA A 155 22.13 9.99 -5.43
N PRO A 156 23.24 10.65 -5.85
CA PRO A 156 24.53 10.53 -5.17
C PRO A 156 24.59 11.27 -3.83
N ASN A 157 23.82 12.34 -3.69
CA ASN A 157 23.78 13.16 -2.49
C ASN A 157 22.42 13.01 -1.83
N VAL A 158 22.38 12.29 -0.73
CA VAL A 158 21.16 12.06 0.07
C VAL A 158 21.49 12.28 1.54
N ASP A 159 20.60 12.97 2.24
CA ASP A 159 20.76 13.30 3.66
C ASP A 159 20.15 12.26 4.60
N VAL A 160 19.38 11.33 4.04
CA VAL A 160 18.64 10.30 4.78
C VAL A 160 18.74 8.95 4.08
N ALA A 161 18.53 7.87 4.83
CA ALA A 161 18.36 6.56 4.23
C ALA A 161 17.03 6.46 3.48
N TYR A 162 17.03 5.69 2.40
CA TYR A 162 15.83 5.45 1.59
C TYR A 162 15.56 3.97 1.41
N ARG A 163 14.29 3.62 1.49
CA ARG A 163 13.79 2.32 1.04
C ARG A 163 13.30 2.44 -0.39
N TYR A 164 13.75 1.53 -1.23
CA TYR A 164 13.33 1.45 -2.63
C TYR A 164 12.35 0.30 -2.82
N THR A 165 11.30 0.56 -3.58
CA THR A 165 10.28 -0.44 -3.90
C THR A 165 10.12 -0.51 -5.41
N LEU A 166 10.21 -1.72 -5.99
CA LEU A 166 9.90 -2.02 -7.37
C LEU A 166 8.49 -2.58 -7.45
N GLU A 167 7.68 -2.00 -8.31
CA GLU A 167 6.30 -2.42 -8.57
C GLU A 167 6.13 -2.70 -10.05
N GLY A 168 5.35 -3.74 -10.37
CA GLY A 168 4.95 -4.11 -11.73
C GLY A 168 3.46 -4.39 -11.80
N ASP A 169 2.78 -3.87 -12.87
CA ASP A 169 1.33 -3.99 -13.09
C ASP A 169 1.04 -4.31 -14.57
#